data_87acf8a97a149fb1652434732092167b
#
_entry.id   87acf8a97a149fb1652434732092167b
#
_cell.length_a   1.000
_cell.length_b   1.000
_cell.length_c   1.000
_cell.angle_alpha   90.00
_cell.angle_beta   90.00
_cell.angle_gamma   90.00
#
_symmetry.space_group_name_H-M   'P 1'
#
loop_
_entity.id
_entity.type
_entity.pdbx_description
1 polymer ?
#
loop_
_entity_poly.entity_id
_entity_poly.type
_entity_poly.pdbx_seq_one_letter_code
_entity_poly.pdbx_strand_id
1 'polypeptide(L)' 'MKGLAITGSDLIAAGMKPGKEMGSVLHELLDAVLENPELNKKEALLARAFAADKKHL' A
#
# COMPACT_ATOMS: atom_id res chain seq x y z
N MET A 1 16.32 -5.08 -7.95
CA MET A 1 15.70 -4.10 -7.14
C MET A 1 14.46 -4.60 -6.43
N LYS A 2 14.31 -4.22 -5.21
CA LYS A 2 13.18 -4.68 -4.46
C LYS A 2 12.00 -3.76 -4.64
N GLY A 3 10.83 -4.31 -4.64
CA GLY A 3 9.66 -3.50 -4.72
C GLY A 3 9.25 -3.00 -3.35
N LEU A 4 7.95 -2.97 -3.12
CA LEU A 4 7.43 -2.53 -1.83
C LEU A 4 7.71 -3.56 -0.75
N ALA A 5 7.78 -3.08 0.48
CA ALA A 5 7.97 -3.96 1.62
C ALA A 5 6.77 -4.86 1.84
N ILE A 6 5.63 -4.50 1.26
CA ILE A 6 4.43 -5.33 1.34
C ILE A 6 3.93 -5.62 -0.06
N THR A 7 3.05 -6.61 -0.14
CA THR A 7 2.44 -6.99 -1.41
C THR A 7 0.93 -6.97 -1.24
N GLY A 8 0.23 -7.27 -2.35
CA GLY A 8 -1.20 -7.37 -2.28
C GLY A 8 -1.66 -8.42 -1.27
N SER A 9 -0.89 -9.50 -1.18
CA SER A 9 -1.23 -10.55 -0.22
C SER A 9 -1.18 -10.02 1.21
N ASP A 10 -0.21 -9.18 1.50
CA ASP A 10 -0.10 -8.60 2.83
C ASP A 10 -1.30 -7.72 3.14
N LEU A 11 -1.75 -6.97 2.15
CA LEU A 11 -2.91 -6.11 2.35
C LEU A 11 -4.17 -6.93 2.59
N ILE A 12 -4.32 -8.02 1.85
CA ILE A 12 -5.47 -8.89 2.04
C ILE A 12 -5.42 -9.51 3.43
N ALA A 13 -4.25 -9.95 3.86
CA ALA A 13 -4.11 -10.52 5.18
C ALA A 13 -4.44 -9.50 6.27
N ALA A 14 -4.21 -8.23 5.99
CA ALA A 14 -4.51 -7.18 6.96
C ALA A 14 -5.98 -6.78 6.95
N GLY A 15 -6.77 -7.32 6.02
CA GLY A 15 -8.19 -7.06 6.01
C GLY A 15 -8.69 -6.29 4.80
N MET A 16 -7.82 -5.97 3.87
CA MET A 16 -8.23 -5.23 2.69
C MET A 16 -8.81 -6.18 1.66
N LYS A 17 -9.83 -5.73 0.96
CA LYS A 17 -10.47 -6.55 -0.05
C LYS A 17 -9.70 -6.48 -1.37
N PRO A 18 -9.55 -7.61 -2.06
CA PRO A 18 -8.90 -7.59 -3.37
C PRO A 18 -9.83 -6.98 -4.41
N GLY A 19 -9.25 -6.33 -5.41
CA GLY A 19 -10.04 -5.73 -6.45
C GLY A 19 -9.30 -4.59 -7.10
N LYS A 20 -10.04 -3.79 -7.86
CA LYS A 20 -9.45 -2.65 -8.55
C LYS A 20 -8.78 -1.68 -7.60
N GLU A 21 -9.42 -1.47 -6.46
CA GLU A 21 -8.90 -0.50 -5.51
C GLU A 21 -7.56 -0.94 -4.95
N MET A 22 -7.37 -2.25 -4.83
CA MET A 22 -6.10 -2.75 -4.35
C MET A 22 -4.96 -2.32 -5.27
N GLY A 23 -5.18 -2.39 -6.58
CA GLY A 23 -4.17 -1.95 -7.53
C GLY A 23 -3.86 -0.48 -7.38
N SER A 24 -4.90 0.34 -7.22
CA SER A 24 -4.70 1.76 -7.03
C SER A 24 -3.94 2.04 -5.75
N VAL A 25 -4.26 1.35 -4.68
CA VAL A 25 -3.58 1.53 -3.41
C VAL A 25 -2.12 1.16 -3.55
N LEU A 26 -1.83 0.02 -4.17
CA LEU A 26 -0.44 -0.39 -4.35
C LEU A 26 0.33 0.61 -5.17
N HIS A 27 -0.30 1.16 -6.20
CA HIS A 27 0.35 2.15 -7.04
C HIS A 27 0.66 3.41 -6.23
N GLU A 28 -0.26 3.81 -5.39
CA GLU A 28 -0.06 4.97 -4.54
C GLU A 28 1.07 4.73 -3.56
N LEU A 29 1.15 3.53 -3.02
CA LEU A 29 2.24 3.20 -2.11
C LEU A 29 3.58 3.24 -2.83
N LEU A 30 3.62 2.73 -4.04
CA LEU A 30 4.85 2.77 -4.83
C LEU A 30 5.29 4.21 -5.07
N ASP A 31 4.33 5.06 -5.42
CA ASP A 31 4.62 6.47 -5.65
C ASP A 31 5.21 7.11 -4.41
N ALA A 32 4.63 6.83 -3.26
CA ALA A 32 5.11 7.40 -2.01
C ALA A 32 6.53 6.95 -1.71
N VAL A 33 6.83 5.69 -1.97
CA VAL A 33 8.15 5.15 -1.72
C VAL A 33 9.17 5.74 -2.68
N LEU A 34 8.75 6.01 -3.92
CA LEU A 34 9.65 6.62 -4.87
C LEU A 34 10.08 8.01 -4.42
N GLU A 35 9.17 8.73 -3.78
CA GLU A 35 9.50 10.06 -3.27
C GLU A 35 10.25 9.99 -1.95
N ASN A 36 9.89 9.02 -1.14
CA ASN A 36 10.50 8.90 0.19
C ASN A 36 10.75 7.43 0.49
N PRO A 37 11.94 6.92 0.15
CA PRO A 37 12.24 5.51 0.35
C PRO A 37 12.12 5.06 1.80
N GLU A 38 12.17 5.99 2.73
CA GLU A 38 12.02 5.63 4.14
C GLU A 38 10.63 5.10 4.44
N LEU A 39 9.67 5.39 3.57
CA LEU A 39 8.32 4.88 3.75
C LEU A 39 8.19 3.41 3.39
N ASN A 40 9.23 2.83 2.82
CA ASN A 40 9.17 1.43 2.40
C ASN A 40 9.32 0.50 3.59
N LYS A 41 8.36 0.58 4.49
CA LYS A 41 8.29 -0.27 5.67
C LYS A 41 6.89 -0.82 5.77
N LYS A 42 6.80 -2.06 6.24
CA LYS A 42 5.52 -2.71 6.31
C LYS A 42 4.49 -1.88 7.09
N GLU A 43 4.89 -1.40 8.25
CA GLU A 43 3.97 -0.65 9.08
C GLU A 43 3.53 0.65 8.41
N ALA A 44 4.49 1.37 7.84
CA ALA A 44 4.18 2.62 7.20
C ALA A 44 3.28 2.41 5.99
N LEU A 45 3.58 1.38 5.21
CA LEU A 45 2.79 1.12 4.01
C LEU A 45 1.39 0.66 4.35
N LEU A 46 1.26 -0.16 5.39
CA LEU A 46 -0.07 -0.59 5.81
C LEU A 46 -0.91 0.59 6.25
N ALA A 47 -0.33 1.49 7.03
CA ALA A 47 -1.06 2.65 7.49
C ALA A 47 -1.50 3.50 6.31
N ARG A 48 -0.60 3.70 5.34
CA ARG A 48 -0.94 4.47 4.18
C ARG A 48 -2.01 3.80 3.33
N ALA A 49 -1.92 2.48 3.22
CA ALA A 49 -2.88 1.74 2.41
C ALA A 49 -4.29 1.90 2.96
N PHE A 50 -4.43 1.79 4.26
CA PHE A 50 -5.74 1.93 4.86
C PHE A 50 -6.24 3.37 4.82
N ALA A 51 -5.33 4.33 4.91
CA ALA A 51 -5.71 5.72 4.76
C ALA A 51 -6.20 6.00 3.34
N ALA A 52 -5.53 5.45 2.36
CA ALA A 52 -5.94 5.63 0.98
C ALA A 52 -7.28 4.96 0.71
N ASP A 53 -7.49 3.80 1.33
CA ASP A 53 -8.74 3.08 1.18
C ASP A 53 -9.91 3.92 1.72
N LYS A 54 -9.70 4.57 2.84
CA LYS A 54 -10.73 5.40 3.43
C LYS A 54 -11.02 6.62 2.60
N LYS A 55 -10.02 7.15 1.94
CA LYS A 55 -10.20 8.31 1.11
C LYS A 55 -11.11 8.04 -0.07
N HIS A 56 -11.34 6.81 -0.36
CA HIS A 56 -12.08 6.42 -1.52
C HIS A 56 -13.58 6.60 -1.35
N LEU A 57 -13.99 7.13 -0.28
CA LEU A 57 -15.40 7.41 -0.09
C LEU A 57 -15.82 8.65 -0.88
#